data_bec5da70a79735faaea305c6168ec332
#
_entry.id   bec5da70a79735faaea305c6168ec332
#
_cell.length_a   1.000
_cell.length_b   1.000
_cell.length_c   1.000
_cell.angle_alpha   90.00
_cell.angle_beta   90.00
_cell.angle_gamma   90.00
#
_symmetry.space_group_name_H-M   'P 1'
#
loop_
_entity.id
_entity.type
_entity.pdbx_description
1 polymer ?
#
loop_
_entity_poly.entity_id
_entity_poly.type
_entity_poly.pdbx_seq_one_letter_code
_entity_poly.pdbx_strand_id
1 'polypeptide(L)'
;MRTLTRGPVAAAVLAITLAGCSFTPSIVQRAMDDDPDQLLAQAAQQQGAEAAQTRLRAADILARSGRRPQALEVLNSLDDSQLSGDSRRQWALLLSELGDSEGDPQAVVRAASVLDEMQLPNDEANLLRLRQGLALGQLGEPLESARLLMQVQSATGREDINDAIWDQLSALNGRQLEALEEPGNAIVTGWLELTRLVNQSGGDIQRLFARLDDWRVANPDHPANRRLPTQITQLRELRGKSVQSIAVLLPESGPLSGVADAIEKGIRSHQANVVNGGGNGAQLSFFDASNGNLDELYQQAQSSGAQVVIGPLDKSDVTRLESRAEVPLPTLALNYGQSASNQTKNLYEYGLSAEDEARQAARRGWQDGHRSASMLVPDNDWGQRVGEAFWNTWSELGGDIATAVRYNPGASATDSTRRAISNPRPDMLFLLALPDFARQVPPTLEYYSASDLPVYATSHLYEGTPQSRLDRDLDGVQFPDIPWNIPDAAVGGAEALPFYDTYQELKAENKPAIFRLMAMGVDAYELARRMPQIQALPGSRMQGATGTLSAAGDGRIYRELPWAQFSSGVPAPVFSDGLGDAAP
;
A
#
# COMPACT_ATOMS: atom_id res chain seq x y z
N MET A 1 -37.32 -22.05 -53.64
CA MET A 1 -37.33 -23.40 -54.30
C MET A 1 -35.96 -24.05 -54.09
N ARG A 2 -35.88 -24.99 -53.25
CA ARG A 2 -35.23 -26.31 -53.25
C ARG A 2 -35.03 -26.75 -51.81
N THR A 3 -35.90 -27.63 -51.44
CA THR A 3 -35.90 -28.46 -50.23
C THR A 3 -34.76 -29.45 -50.28
N LEU A 4 -34.08 -29.67 -49.16
CA LEU A 4 -33.24 -30.86 -48.95
C LEU A 4 -33.58 -31.48 -47.60
N THR A 5 -33.94 -32.69 -47.75
CA THR A 5 -34.55 -33.66 -46.88
C THR A 5 -33.62 -34.17 -45.75
N ARG A 6 -34.19 -34.36 -44.58
CA ARG A 6 -33.65 -35.10 -43.45
C ARG A 6 -33.66 -36.63 -43.72
N GLY A 7 -32.54 -37.28 -43.54
CA GLY A 7 -32.46 -38.74 -43.48
C GLY A 7 -32.23 -39.21 -42.05
N PRO A 8 -32.86 -40.32 -41.60
CA PRO A 8 -32.71 -40.82 -40.23
C PRO A 8 -31.50 -41.78 -40.13
N VAL A 9 -30.74 -41.60 -39.05
CA VAL A 9 -29.69 -42.57 -38.67
C VAL A 9 -30.34 -43.61 -37.77
N ALA A 10 -30.29 -44.86 -38.22
CA ALA A 10 -30.85 -46.00 -37.53
C ALA A 10 -30.05 -46.37 -36.27
N ALA A 11 -30.74 -46.59 -35.18
CA ALA A 11 -30.23 -47.19 -33.98
C ALA A 11 -30.04 -48.70 -34.17
N ALA A 12 -28.83 -49.19 -34.13
CA ALA A 12 -28.53 -50.62 -34.02
C ALA A 12 -28.48 -51.03 -32.56
N VAL A 13 -29.51 -51.69 -32.10
CA VAL A 13 -29.53 -52.38 -30.79
C VAL A 13 -28.80 -53.70 -30.97
N LEU A 14 -27.63 -53.83 -30.34
CA LEU A 14 -26.91 -55.10 -30.24
C LEU A 14 -27.21 -55.75 -28.86
N ALA A 15 -28.07 -56.75 -28.88
CA ALA A 15 -28.30 -57.61 -27.71
C ALA A 15 -27.08 -58.53 -27.53
N ILE A 16 -26.34 -58.36 -26.46
CA ILE A 16 -25.30 -59.31 -26.02
C ILE A 16 -25.85 -60.07 -24.83
N THR A 17 -25.95 -61.36 -25.05
CA THR A 17 -26.37 -62.43 -24.13
C THR A 17 -25.45 -62.51 -22.91
N LEU A 18 -26.06 -62.66 -21.73
CA LEU A 18 -25.45 -62.98 -20.44
C LEU A 18 -24.55 -64.24 -20.53
N ALA A 19 -23.25 -64.01 -20.43
CA ALA A 19 -22.31 -65.00 -19.94
C ALA A 19 -21.75 -64.46 -18.61
N GLY A 20 -22.07 -65.22 -17.54
CA GLY A 20 -21.63 -64.86 -16.19
C GLY A 20 -20.11 -64.83 -16.07
N CYS A 21 -19.57 -63.68 -15.76
CA CYS A 21 -18.24 -63.54 -15.18
C CYS A 21 -18.40 -62.91 -13.82
N SER A 22 -17.89 -63.56 -12.84
CA SER A 22 -17.71 -63.12 -11.47
C SER A 22 -17.16 -61.73 -11.43
N PHE A 23 -17.97 -60.74 -11.05
CA PHE A 23 -17.52 -59.37 -10.76
C PHE A 23 -16.53 -59.46 -9.61
N THR A 24 -15.26 -59.24 -9.89
CA THR A 24 -14.25 -59.04 -8.86
C THR A 24 -14.56 -57.75 -8.10
N PRO A 25 -14.47 -57.75 -6.77
CA PRO A 25 -14.81 -56.61 -5.91
C PRO A 25 -13.95 -55.35 -6.14
N SER A 26 -12.96 -55.43 -7.02
CA SER A 26 -11.92 -54.40 -7.21
C SER A 26 -12.36 -53.11 -7.89
N ILE A 27 -13.48 -53.10 -8.66
CA ILE A 27 -13.91 -51.87 -9.35
C ILE A 27 -14.78 -51.01 -8.42
N VAL A 28 -15.65 -51.62 -7.63
CA VAL A 28 -16.48 -50.91 -6.66
C VAL A 28 -15.62 -50.39 -5.49
N GLN A 29 -14.62 -51.19 -5.07
CA GLN A 29 -13.67 -50.79 -4.03
C GLN A 29 -12.79 -49.59 -4.52
N ARG A 30 -12.30 -49.59 -5.78
CA ARG A 30 -11.58 -48.45 -6.34
C ARG A 30 -12.44 -47.21 -6.52
N ALA A 31 -13.73 -47.35 -6.89
CA ALA A 31 -14.65 -46.24 -7.01
C ALA A 31 -15.03 -45.65 -5.63
N MET A 32 -15.05 -46.50 -4.58
CA MET A 32 -15.24 -46.04 -3.19
C MET A 32 -13.96 -45.41 -2.60
N ASP A 33 -12.78 -45.93 -2.97
CA ASP A 33 -11.48 -45.37 -2.57
C ASP A 33 -11.19 -43.99 -3.19
N ASP A 34 -11.94 -43.59 -4.21
CA ASP A 34 -11.81 -42.31 -4.92
C ASP A 34 -12.91 -41.30 -4.57
N ASP A 35 -13.78 -41.57 -3.58
CA ASP A 35 -14.75 -40.62 -3.06
C ASP A 35 -14.09 -39.70 -2.00
N PRO A 36 -13.91 -38.39 -2.26
CA PRO A 36 -13.23 -37.50 -1.34
C PRO A 36 -13.95 -37.36 0.01
N ASP A 37 -15.28 -37.41 0.02
CA ASP A 37 -16.05 -37.28 1.26
C ASP A 37 -15.87 -38.52 2.16
N GLN A 38 -15.71 -39.73 1.59
CA GLN A 38 -15.35 -40.94 2.34
C GLN A 38 -13.90 -40.89 2.85
N LEU A 39 -12.96 -40.38 2.04
CA LEU A 39 -11.58 -40.21 2.48
C LEU A 39 -11.49 -39.21 3.64
N LEU A 40 -12.24 -38.13 3.63
CA LEU A 40 -12.29 -37.19 4.75
C LEU A 40 -12.89 -37.80 6.02
N ALA A 41 -13.94 -38.64 5.89
CA ALA A 41 -14.50 -39.38 7.00
C ALA A 41 -13.50 -40.45 7.57
N GLN A 42 -12.72 -41.07 6.71
CA GLN A 42 -11.64 -41.98 7.10
C GLN A 42 -10.52 -41.22 7.82
N ALA A 43 -10.06 -40.08 7.27
CA ALA A 43 -9.03 -39.24 7.88
C ALA A 43 -9.42 -38.75 9.28
N ALA A 44 -10.71 -38.56 9.54
CA ALA A 44 -11.21 -38.17 10.87
C ALA A 44 -11.03 -39.25 11.93
N GLN A 45 -10.85 -40.50 11.50
CA GLN A 45 -10.61 -41.66 12.39
C GLN A 45 -9.12 -42.01 12.51
N GLN A 46 -8.27 -41.43 11.70
CA GLN A 46 -6.82 -41.61 11.66
C GLN A 46 -6.11 -40.51 12.46
N GLN A 47 -4.81 -40.70 12.73
CA GLN A 47 -3.97 -39.73 13.43
C GLN A 47 -2.61 -39.54 12.74
N GLY A 48 -1.96 -38.41 12.99
CA GLY A 48 -0.61 -38.13 12.52
C GLY A 48 -0.48 -38.16 10.99
N ALA A 49 0.63 -38.74 10.52
CA ALA A 49 0.99 -38.75 9.10
C ALA A 49 -0.03 -39.47 8.21
N GLU A 50 -0.69 -40.53 8.73
CA GLU A 50 -1.70 -41.27 7.97
C GLU A 50 -2.94 -40.42 7.70
N ALA A 51 -3.43 -39.69 8.70
CA ALA A 51 -4.53 -38.74 8.54
C ALA A 51 -4.18 -37.62 7.57
N ALA A 52 -2.97 -37.06 7.66
CA ALA A 52 -2.50 -36.00 6.78
C ALA A 52 -2.42 -36.45 5.32
N GLN A 53 -1.87 -37.63 5.04
CA GLN A 53 -1.81 -38.20 3.69
C GLN A 53 -3.19 -38.49 3.11
N THR A 54 -4.13 -39.00 3.92
CA THR A 54 -5.50 -39.27 3.47
C THR A 54 -6.23 -37.95 3.14
N ARG A 55 -6.06 -36.91 3.95
CA ARG A 55 -6.60 -35.55 3.66
C ARG A 55 -5.99 -34.97 2.39
N LEU A 56 -4.68 -35.10 2.19
CA LEU A 56 -4.01 -34.61 0.98
C LEU A 56 -4.57 -35.27 -0.27
N ARG A 57 -4.78 -36.60 -0.23
CA ARG A 57 -5.41 -37.37 -1.32
C ARG A 57 -6.84 -36.88 -1.58
N ALA A 58 -7.64 -36.68 -0.54
CA ALA A 58 -8.99 -36.15 -0.68
C ALA A 58 -9.01 -34.77 -1.31
N ALA A 59 -8.09 -33.88 -0.89
CA ALA A 59 -7.95 -32.53 -1.45
C ALA A 59 -7.57 -32.55 -2.94
N ASP A 60 -6.66 -33.42 -3.36
CA ASP A 60 -6.29 -33.59 -4.77
C ASP A 60 -7.49 -34.04 -5.63
N ILE A 61 -8.30 -34.98 -5.14
CA ILE A 61 -9.52 -35.43 -5.83
C ILE A 61 -10.56 -34.33 -5.90
N LEU A 62 -10.78 -33.58 -4.79
CA LEU A 62 -11.66 -32.42 -4.75
C LEU A 62 -11.24 -31.37 -5.78
N ALA A 63 -9.96 -31.03 -5.85
CA ALA A 63 -9.43 -30.06 -6.82
C ALA A 63 -9.68 -30.50 -8.26
N ARG A 64 -9.38 -31.77 -8.60
CA ARG A 64 -9.61 -32.35 -9.93
C ARG A 64 -11.08 -32.44 -10.31
N SER A 65 -11.97 -32.62 -9.34
CA SER A 65 -13.42 -32.68 -9.55
C SER A 65 -14.09 -31.30 -9.63
N GLY A 66 -13.30 -30.19 -9.55
CA GLY A 66 -13.80 -28.82 -9.60
C GLY A 66 -14.31 -28.27 -8.26
N ARG A 67 -14.20 -29.04 -7.16
CA ARG A 67 -14.55 -28.59 -5.80
C ARG A 67 -13.36 -27.87 -5.15
N ARG A 68 -12.80 -26.86 -5.86
CA ARG A 68 -11.55 -26.15 -5.49
C ARG A 68 -11.61 -25.46 -4.12
N PRO A 69 -12.69 -24.71 -3.75
CA PRO A 69 -12.76 -24.06 -2.44
C PRO A 69 -12.71 -25.07 -1.28
N GLN A 70 -13.36 -26.24 -1.45
CA GLN A 70 -13.33 -27.30 -0.43
C GLN A 70 -11.96 -27.96 -0.35
N ALA A 71 -11.27 -28.15 -1.49
CA ALA A 71 -9.90 -28.63 -1.51
C ALA A 71 -8.96 -27.68 -0.75
N LEU A 72 -9.10 -26.37 -0.95
CA LEU A 72 -8.33 -25.35 -0.25
C LEU A 72 -8.58 -25.38 1.25
N GLU A 73 -9.83 -25.50 1.69
CA GLU A 73 -10.19 -25.61 3.10
C GLU A 73 -9.52 -26.84 3.77
N VAL A 74 -9.57 -28.01 3.09
CA VAL A 74 -8.91 -29.23 3.57
C VAL A 74 -7.40 -29.03 3.70
N LEU A 75 -6.75 -28.42 2.71
CA LEU A 75 -5.30 -28.18 2.73
C LEU A 75 -4.89 -27.14 3.78
N ASN A 76 -5.71 -26.09 3.98
CA ASN A 76 -5.48 -25.09 5.02
C ASN A 76 -5.62 -25.67 6.44
N SER A 77 -6.48 -26.64 6.64
CA SER A 77 -6.65 -27.33 7.93
C SER A 77 -5.62 -28.43 8.20
N LEU A 78 -4.81 -28.80 7.19
CA LEU A 78 -3.84 -29.89 7.30
C LEU A 78 -2.58 -29.44 8.04
N ASP A 79 -2.12 -30.22 9.00
CA ASP A 79 -0.81 -30.05 9.64
C ASP A 79 0.28 -30.61 8.72
N ASP A 80 0.97 -29.73 8.00
CA ASP A 80 2.01 -30.08 7.03
C ASP A 80 3.27 -30.66 7.67
N SER A 81 3.49 -30.46 8.98
CA SER A 81 4.59 -31.09 9.71
C SER A 81 4.46 -32.61 9.77
N GLN A 82 3.26 -33.15 9.59
CA GLN A 82 2.98 -34.59 9.51
C GLN A 82 3.27 -35.19 8.12
N LEU A 83 3.52 -34.33 7.13
CA LEU A 83 3.89 -34.78 5.78
C LEU A 83 5.42 -34.76 5.62
N SER A 84 5.93 -35.67 4.78
CA SER A 84 7.35 -35.73 4.47
C SER A 84 7.59 -36.08 3.00
N GLY A 85 8.75 -35.72 2.48
CA GLY A 85 9.18 -36.01 1.12
C GLY A 85 8.16 -35.55 0.06
N ASP A 86 7.80 -36.49 -0.84
CA ASP A 86 6.91 -36.17 -1.97
C ASP A 86 5.50 -35.72 -1.53
N SER A 87 5.00 -36.21 -0.39
CA SER A 87 3.68 -35.76 0.09
C SER A 87 3.67 -34.31 0.52
N ARG A 88 4.73 -33.84 1.18
CA ARG A 88 4.86 -32.44 1.57
C ARG A 88 5.07 -31.54 0.35
N ARG A 89 5.88 -32.00 -0.60
CA ARG A 89 6.05 -31.31 -1.90
C ARG A 89 4.72 -31.19 -2.64
N GLN A 90 3.94 -32.27 -2.74
CA GLN A 90 2.61 -32.28 -3.39
C GLN A 90 1.64 -31.33 -2.69
N TRP A 91 1.62 -31.32 -1.35
CA TRP A 91 0.80 -30.38 -0.57
C TRP A 91 1.16 -28.94 -0.91
N ALA A 92 2.43 -28.57 -0.93
CA ALA A 92 2.88 -27.22 -1.21
C ALA A 92 2.49 -26.75 -2.62
N LEU A 93 2.71 -27.60 -3.62
CA LEU A 93 2.35 -27.27 -5.02
C LEU A 93 0.84 -27.10 -5.17
N LEU A 94 0.04 -28.00 -4.59
CA LEU A 94 -1.42 -27.95 -4.69
C LEU A 94 -2.01 -26.79 -3.86
N LEU A 95 -1.52 -26.56 -2.64
CA LEU A 95 -1.96 -25.44 -1.81
C LEU A 95 -1.65 -24.11 -2.46
N SER A 96 -0.43 -23.95 -3.01
CA SER A 96 -0.06 -22.71 -3.71
C SER A 96 -0.90 -22.46 -4.97
N GLU A 97 -1.26 -23.53 -5.70
CA GLU A 97 -2.11 -23.43 -6.89
C GLU A 97 -3.54 -23.02 -6.55
N LEU A 98 -4.10 -23.66 -5.53
CA LEU A 98 -5.46 -23.35 -5.10
C LEU A 98 -5.54 -21.99 -4.43
N GLY A 99 -4.57 -21.65 -3.58
CA GLY A 99 -4.50 -20.33 -2.96
C GLY A 99 -4.43 -19.19 -3.99
N ASP A 100 -3.59 -19.34 -5.02
CA ASP A 100 -3.49 -18.37 -6.12
C ASP A 100 -4.82 -18.24 -6.88
N SER A 101 -5.44 -19.35 -7.24
CA SER A 101 -6.67 -19.36 -8.06
C SER A 101 -7.94 -18.97 -7.29
N GLU A 102 -8.02 -19.24 -6.01
CA GLU A 102 -9.17 -18.92 -5.15
C GLU A 102 -9.00 -17.59 -4.40
N GLY A 103 -7.85 -16.91 -4.57
CA GLY A 103 -7.59 -15.60 -3.97
C GLY A 103 -7.25 -15.66 -2.47
N ASP A 104 -6.56 -16.71 -2.03
CA ASP A 104 -6.01 -16.83 -0.67
C ASP A 104 -4.48 -16.67 -0.68
N PRO A 105 -3.96 -15.44 -0.62
CA PRO A 105 -2.51 -15.20 -0.66
C PRO A 105 -1.79 -15.74 0.58
N GLN A 106 -2.46 -15.87 1.73
CA GLN A 106 -1.87 -16.43 2.94
C GLN A 106 -1.60 -17.93 2.78
N ALA A 107 -2.51 -18.66 2.14
CA ALA A 107 -2.30 -20.07 1.80
C ALA A 107 -1.09 -20.25 0.85
N VAL A 108 -0.92 -19.35 -0.11
CA VAL A 108 0.24 -19.36 -1.03
C VAL A 108 1.55 -19.15 -0.29
N VAL A 109 1.61 -18.16 0.59
CA VAL A 109 2.82 -17.87 1.40
C VAL A 109 3.13 -19.05 2.32
N ARG A 110 2.12 -19.63 2.97
CA ARG A 110 2.28 -20.83 3.79
C ARG A 110 2.82 -22.02 2.96
N ALA A 111 2.30 -22.24 1.76
CA ALA A 111 2.77 -23.31 0.89
C ALA A 111 4.26 -23.17 0.54
N ALA A 112 4.72 -21.93 0.35
CA ALA A 112 6.09 -21.64 -0.04
C ALA A 112 7.12 -21.85 1.08
N SER A 113 6.70 -21.99 2.35
CA SER A 113 7.60 -22.27 3.48
C SER A 113 8.42 -23.55 3.30
N VAL A 114 7.97 -24.48 2.48
CA VAL A 114 8.75 -25.69 2.15
C VAL A 114 10.08 -25.40 1.46
N LEU A 115 10.23 -24.21 0.84
CA LEU A 115 11.48 -23.81 0.17
C LEU A 115 12.64 -23.67 1.14
N ASP A 116 12.36 -23.36 2.41
CA ASP A 116 13.36 -23.20 3.46
C ASP A 116 13.81 -24.56 4.05
N GLU A 117 12.98 -25.59 3.89
CA GLU A 117 13.15 -26.85 4.58
C GLU A 117 13.53 -28.02 3.67
N MET A 118 13.25 -27.91 2.36
CA MET A 118 13.55 -28.98 1.42
C MET A 118 14.03 -28.48 0.06
N GLN A 119 14.91 -29.26 -0.57
CA GLN A 119 15.33 -28.98 -1.94
C GLN A 119 14.29 -29.50 -2.94
N LEU A 120 13.77 -28.58 -3.75
CA LEU A 120 12.86 -28.87 -4.86
C LEU A 120 13.58 -28.79 -6.20
N PRO A 121 13.05 -29.46 -7.25
CA PRO A 121 13.45 -29.18 -8.62
C PRO A 121 13.35 -27.69 -8.94
N ASN A 122 14.29 -27.15 -9.72
CA ASN A 122 14.39 -25.70 -9.98
C ASN A 122 13.10 -25.11 -10.56
N ASP A 123 12.39 -25.81 -11.41
CA ASP A 123 11.14 -25.40 -12.01
C ASP A 123 10.01 -25.26 -10.99
N GLU A 124 9.90 -26.20 -10.05
CA GLU A 124 8.92 -26.16 -8.97
C GLU A 124 9.28 -25.08 -7.92
N ALA A 125 10.55 -24.99 -7.57
CA ALA A 125 11.02 -23.94 -6.67
C ALA A 125 10.76 -22.53 -7.24
N ASN A 126 11.02 -22.32 -8.53
CA ASN A 126 10.73 -21.05 -9.20
C ASN A 126 9.23 -20.80 -9.33
N LEU A 127 8.41 -21.83 -9.52
CA LEU A 127 6.95 -21.69 -9.54
C LEU A 127 6.40 -21.26 -8.16
N LEU A 128 6.88 -21.89 -7.09
CA LEU A 128 6.48 -21.52 -5.73
C LEU A 128 6.94 -20.11 -5.37
N ARG A 129 8.19 -19.72 -5.70
CA ARG A 129 8.68 -18.36 -5.49
C ARG A 129 7.89 -17.32 -6.28
N LEU A 130 7.51 -17.65 -7.52
CA LEU A 130 6.68 -16.77 -8.33
C LEU A 130 5.33 -16.50 -7.65
N ARG A 131 4.62 -17.56 -7.28
CA ARG A 131 3.32 -17.46 -6.59
C ARG A 131 3.47 -16.73 -5.26
N GLN A 132 4.51 -17.05 -4.47
CA GLN A 132 4.81 -16.37 -3.22
C GLN A 132 5.06 -14.87 -3.42
N GLY A 133 5.87 -14.50 -4.40
CA GLY A 133 6.13 -13.10 -4.74
C GLY A 133 4.84 -12.34 -5.10
N LEU A 134 3.98 -12.94 -5.94
CA LEU A 134 2.68 -12.34 -6.29
C LEU A 134 1.76 -12.21 -5.06
N ALA A 135 1.69 -13.25 -4.22
CA ALA A 135 0.88 -13.26 -3.00
C ALA A 135 1.34 -12.21 -1.98
N LEU A 136 2.65 -12.06 -1.78
CA LEU A 136 3.22 -11.02 -0.91
C LEU A 136 2.87 -9.61 -1.40
N GLY A 137 2.87 -9.39 -2.71
CA GLY A 137 2.40 -8.14 -3.30
C GLY A 137 0.94 -7.83 -2.95
N GLN A 138 0.06 -8.84 -2.99
CA GLN A 138 -1.35 -8.71 -2.59
C GLN A 138 -1.52 -8.45 -1.08
N LEU A 139 -0.61 -8.98 -0.26
CA LEU A 139 -0.59 -8.77 1.20
C LEU A 139 0.02 -7.43 1.61
N GLY A 140 0.53 -6.62 0.65
CA GLY A 140 1.11 -5.33 0.94
C GLY A 140 2.58 -5.39 1.39
N GLU A 141 3.30 -6.46 1.01
CA GLU A 141 4.72 -6.68 1.28
C GLU A 141 5.58 -6.45 0.01
N PRO A 142 5.65 -5.21 -0.52
CA PRO A 142 6.22 -4.96 -1.84
C PRO A 142 7.73 -5.22 -1.91
N LEU A 143 8.48 -5.07 -0.82
CA LEU A 143 9.93 -5.26 -0.79
C LEU A 143 10.27 -6.73 -1.05
N GLU A 144 9.70 -7.64 -0.30
CA GLU A 144 9.97 -9.06 -0.43
C GLU A 144 9.35 -9.63 -1.71
N SER A 145 8.17 -9.15 -2.09
CA SER A 145 7.56 -9.45 -3.39
C SER A 145 8.49 -9.11 -4.55
N ALA A 146 9.03 -7.87 -4.60
CA ALA A 146 9.96 -7.46 -5.65
C ALA A 146 11.21 -8.32 -5.67
N ARG A 147 11.79 -8.64 -4.50
CA ARG A 147 12.97 -9.49 -4.36
C ARG A 147 12.74 -10.86 -5.00
N LEU A 148 11.67 -11.55 -4.61
CA LEU A 148 11.34 -12.89 -5.12
C LEU A 148 11.03 -12.88 -6.62
N LEU A 149 10.26 -11.90 -7.10
CA LEU A 149 9.91 -11.79 -8.52
C LEU A 149 11.17 -11.53 -9.38
N MET A 150 12.08 -10.65 -8.95
CA MET A 150 13.35 -10.41 -9.65
C MET A 150 14.27 -11.64 -9.59
N GLN A 151 14.28 -12.39 -8.49
CA GLN A 151 15.01 -13.65 -8.39
C GLN A 151 14.49 -14.69 -9.40
N VAL A 152 13.17 -14.83 -9.50
CA VAL A 152 12.53 -15.70 -10.51
C VAL A 152 12.89 -15.25 -11.91
N GLN A 153 12.83 -13.94 -12.17
CA GLN A 153 13.17 -13.41 -13.50
C GLN A 153 14.65 -13.64 -13.85
N SER A 154 15.57 -13.45 -12.90
CA SER A 154 16.98 -13.73 -13.08
C SER A 154 17.25 -15.21 -13.44
N ALA A 155 16.48 -16.14 -12.83
CA ALA A 155 16.61 -17.57 -13.07
C ALA A 155 15.94 -18.04 -14.39
N THR A 156 14.89 -17.37 -14.85
CA THR A 156 14.01 -17.88 -15.92
C THR A 156 13.96 -16.99 -17.17
N GLY A 157 14.37 -15.73 -17.07
CA GLY A 157 14.28 -14.74 -18.16
C GLY A 157 12.84 -14.33 -18.54
N ARG A 158 11.82 -14.62 -17.69
CA ARG A 158 10.41 -14.33 -17.96
C ARG A 158 10.15 -12.83 -18.08
N GLU A 159 9.46 -12.43 -19.16
CA GLU A 159 9.06 -11.05 -19.41
C GLU A 159 7.60 -10.78 -19.02
N ASP A 160 6.79 -11.82 -18.85
CA ASP A 160 5.38 -11.75 -18.51
C ASP A 160 5.12 -11.25 -17.07
N ILE A 161 6.13 -11.28 -16.21
CA ILE A 161 6.09 -10.76 -14.84
C ILE A 161 6.60 -9.32 -14.69
N ASN A 162 6.94 -8.64 -15.81
CA ASN A 162 7.47 -7.28 -15.77
C ASN A 162 6.51 -6.28 -15.11
N ASP A 163 5.22 -6.41 -15.37
CA ASP A 163 4.21 -5.55 -14.77
C ASP A 163 4.14 -5.77 -13.26
N ALA A 164 4.16 -7.03 -12.80
CA ALA A 164 4.15 -7.36 -11.38
C ALA A 164 5.41 -6.83 -10.66
N ILE A 165 6.61 -6.99 -11.24
CA ILE A 165 7.84 -6.42 -10.69
C ILE A 165 7.73 -4.90 -10.59
N TRP A 166 7.25 -4.25 -11.66
CA TRP A 166 7.10 -2.81 -11.71
C TRP A 166 6.15 -2.26 -10.65
N ASP A 167 5.00 -2.92 -10.46
CA ASP A 167 4.01 -2.53 -9.45
C ASP A 167 4.61 -2.54 -8.04
N GLN A 168 5.44 -3.53 -7.72
CA GLN A 168 6.10 -3.60 -6.43
C GLN A 168 7.20 -2.54 -6.30
N LEU A 169 8.11 -2.43 -7.27
CA LEU A 169 9.22 -1.48 -7.23
C LEU A 169 8.74 -0.02 -7.17
N SER A 170 7.64 0.31 -7.86
CA SER A 170 7.05 1.66 -7.83
C SER A 170 6.44 2.02 -6.48
N ALA A 171 6.18 1.03 -5.61
CA ALA A 171 5.72 1.22 -4.25
C ALA A 171 6.85 1.51 -3.25
N LEU A 172 8.11 1.18 -3.59
CA LEU A 172 9.25 1.26 -2.69
C LEU A 172 9.83 2.68 -2.61
N ASN A 173 10.28 3.06 -1.43
CA ASN A 173 11.09 4.26 -1.22
C ASN A 173 12.57 4.00 -1.55
N GLY A 174 13.39 5.09 -1.51
CA GLY A 174 14.82 5.01 -1.85
C GLY A 174 15.61 3.97 -1.04
N ARG A 175 15.38 3.93 0.28
CA ARG A 175 16.06 2.97 1.19
C ARG A 175 15.65 1.53 0.89
N GLN A 176 14.39 1.28 0.62
CA GLN A 176 13.91 -0.06 0.25
C GLN A 176 14.49 -0.50 -1.10
N LEU A 177 14.62 0.43 -2.06
CA LEU A 177 15.29 0.15 -3.33
C LEU A 177 16.79 -0.17 -3.14
N GLU A 178 17.48 0.52 -2.22
CA GLU A 178 18.88 0.19 -1.85
C GLU A 178 18.99 -1.19 -1.22
N ALA A 179 18.04 -1.58 -0.36
CA ALA A 179 18.02 -2.91 0.26
C ALA A 179 17.83 -4.06 -0.74
N LEU A 180 17.43 -3.78 -1.97
CA LEU A 180 17.34 -4.75 -3.07
C LEU A 180 18.62 -4.84 -3.89
N GLU A 181 19.61 -3.98 -3.67
CA GLU A 181 20.84 -3.98 -4.46
C GLU A 181 21.59 -5.32 -4.30
N GLU A 182 21.88 -5.93 -5.44
CA GLU A 182 22.59 -7.20 -5.52
C GLU A 182 23.79 -7.04 -6.47
N PRO A 183 25.00 -6.85 -5.94
CA PRO A 183 26.17 -6.63 -6.77
C PRO A 183 26.39 -7.76 -7.79
N GLY A 184 26.49 -7.40 -9.06
CA GLY A 184 26.71 -8.35 -10.16
C GLY A 184 25.44 -8.95 -10.74
N ASN A 185 24.26 -8.66 -10.22
CA ASN A 185 22.99 -9.05 -10.83
C ASN A 185 22.47 -7.95 -11.76
N ALA A 186 22.71 -8.10 -13.06
CA ALA A 186 22.31 -7.12 -14.08
C ALA A 186 20.77 -6.92 -14.17
N ILE A 187 19.97 -7.94 -13.85
CA ILE A 187 18.52 -7.84 -13.85
C ILE A 187 18.07 -6.92 -12.71
N VAL A 188 18.55 -7.15 -11.50
CA VAL A 188 18.22 -6.30 -10.36
C VAL A 188 18.71 -4.87 -10.59
N THR A 189 19.97 -4.70 -11.00
CA THR A 189 20.53 -3.37 -11.30
C THR A 189 19.70 -2.60 -12.33
N GLY A 190 19.33 -3.24 -13.45
CA GLY A 190 18.54 -2.60 -14.50
C GLY A 190 17.15 -2.19 -14.02
N TRP A 191 16.48 -3.00 -13.20
CA TRP A 191 15.21 -2.65 -12.60
C TRP A 191 15.31 -1.45 -11.65
N LEU A 192 16.32 -1.42 -10.77
CA LEU A 192 16.52 -0.32 -9.83
C LEU A 192 16.85 0.99 -10.55
N GLU A 193 17.69 0.94 -11.59
CA GLU A 193 17.97 2.09 -12.45
C GLU A 193 16.70 2.61 -13.14
N LEU A 194 15.88 1.74 -13.71
CA LEU A 194 14.62 2.10 -14.36
C LEU A 194 13.66 2.76 -13.37
N THR A 195 13.54 2.22 -12.17
CA THR A 195 12.66 2.77 -11.13
C THR A 195 13.14 4.15 -10.68
N ARG A 196 14.44 4.31 -10.41
CA ARG A 196 15.04 5.61 -10.04
C ARG A 196 14.87 6.64 -11.16
N LEU A 197 15.05 6.24 -12.41
CA LEU A 197 14.86 7.09 -13.58
C LEU A 197 13.44 7.65 -13.65
N VAL A 198 12.43 6.78 -13.48
CA VAL A 198 11.02 7.20 -13.52
C VAL A 198 10.70 8.12 -12.35
N ASN A 199 11.13 7.78 -11.13
CA ASN A 199 10.91 8.59 -9.93
C ASN A 199 11.54 9.99 -10.05
N GLN A 200 12.75 10.09 -10.58
CA GLN A 200 13.49 11.36 -10.75
C GLN A 200 13.01 12.22 -11.92
N SER A 201 12.25 11.66 -12.85
CA SER A 201 11.79 12.41 -14.02
C SER A 201 10.62 13.34 -13.72
N GLY A 202 10.01 13.22 -12.56
CA GLY A 202 8.87 14.05 -12.14
C GLY A 202 7.71 14.00 -13.14
N GLY A 203 7.00 15.12 -13.29
CA GLY A 203 5.94 15.29 -14.30
C GLY A 203 6.45 15.53 -15.73
N ASP A 204 7.78 15.56 -15.96
CA ASP A 204 8.37 15.81 -17.29
C ASP A 204 8.47 14.52 -18.11
N ILE A 205 7.40 14.24 -18.85
CA ILE A 205 7.31 13.05 -19.71
C ILE A 205 8.37 13.06 -20.83
N GLN A 206 8.77 14.21 -21.35
CA GLN A 206 9.79 14.27 -22.39
C GLN A 206 11.16 13.88 -21.84
N ARG A 207 11.50 14.40 -20.67
CA ARG A 207 12.74 14.05 -19.95
C ARG A 207 12.75 12.57 -19.59
N LEU A 208 11.61 12.03 -19.13
CA LEU A 208 11.45 10.60 -18.84
C LEU A 208 11.85 9.75 -20.04
N PHE A 209 11.26 10.02 -21.22
CA PHE A 209 11.52 9.18 -22.38
C PHE A 209 12.92 9.37 -22.99
N ALA A 210 13.53 10.55 -22.88
CA ALA A 210 14.94 10.73 -23.26
C ALA A 210 15.85 9.85 -22.40
N ARG A 211 15.67 9.87 -21.07
CA ARG A 211 16.46 9.03 -20.15
C ARG A 211 16.13 7.54 -20.28
N LEU A 212 14.90 7.19 -20.62
CA LEU A 212 14.52 5.80 -20.89
C LEU A 212 15.20 5.26 -22.14
N ASP A 213 15.35 6.06 -23.19
CA ASP A 213 16.07 5.66 -24.39
C ASP A 213 17.57 5.43 -24.08
N ASP A 214 18.20 6.27 -23.24
CA ASP A 214 19.57 6.04 -22.73
C ASP A 214 19.67 4.74 -21.92
N TRP A 215 18.72 4.51 -21.01
CA TRP A 215 18.67 3.28 -20.19
C TRP A 215 18.54 2.02 -21.08
N ARG A 216 17.73 2.08 -22.13
CA ARG A 216 17.56 0.96 -23.08
C ARG A 216 18.84 0.61 -23.83
N VAL A 217 19.64 1.63 -24.17
CA VAL A 217 20.95 1.43 -24.78
C VAL A 217 21.92 0.80 -23.81
N ALA A 218 21.88 1.19 -22.54
CA ALA A 218 22.74 0.64 -21.49
C ALA A 218 22.36 -0.80 -21.09
N ASN A 219 21.06 -1.16 -21.21
CA ASN A 219 20.50 -2.44 -20.76
C ASN A 219 19.84 -3.24 -21.91
N PRO A 220 20.58 -3.61 -23.00
CA PRO A 220 19.98 -4.16 -24.22
C PRO A 220 19.29 -5.52 -24.00
N ASP A 221 19.81 -6.34 -23.10
CA ASP A 221 19.32 -7.71 -22.84
C ASP A 221 18.34 -7.79 -21.66
N HIS A 222 18.05 -6.67 -21.01
CA HIS A 222 17.18 -6.65 -19.85
C HIS A 222 15.73 -6.99 -20.23
N PRO A 223 15.00 -7.86 -19.47
CA PRO A 223 13.62 -8.23 -19.78
C PRO A 223 12.68 -7.04 -19.92
N ALA A 224 12.82 -6.01 -19.09
CA ALA A 224 12.02 -4.78 -19.21
C ALA A 224 12.35 -3.95 -20.45
N ASN A 225 13.51 -4.13 -21.08
CA ASN A 225 13.83 -3.50 -22.36
C ASN A 225 13.11 -4.19 -23.53
N ARG A 226 13.00 -5.53 -23.50
CA ARG A 226 12.27 -6.30 -24.50
C ARG A 226 10.76 -6.05 -24.40
N ARG A 227 10.22 -6.05 -23.20
CA ARG A 227 8.83 -5.74 -22.89
C ARG A 227 8.77 -4.71 -21.75
N LEU A 228 8.61 -3.43 -22.09
CA LEU A 228 8.40 -2.40 -21.07
C LEU A 228 7.15 -2.69 -20.23
N PRO A 229 7.15 -2.37 -18.93
CA PRO A 229 5.94 -2.35 -18.13
C PRO A 229 4.82 -1.56 -18.79
N THR A 230 3.61 -2.07 -18.67
CA THR A 230 2.41 -1.49 -19.33
C THR A 230 2.22 -0.02 -18.94
N GLN A 231 2.40 0.33 -17.67
CA GLN A 231 2.29 1.71 -17.18
C GLN A 231 3.28 2.65 -17.90
N ILE A 232 4.54 2.24 -18.05
CA ILE A 232 5.54 3.06 -18.77
C ILE A 232 5.17 3.20 -20.25
N THR A 233 4.65 2.14 -20.86
CA THR A 233 4.22 2.17 -22.27
C THR A 233 3.04 3.13 -22.47
N GLN A 234 2.07 3.14 -21.55
CA GLN A 234 0.92 4.03 -21.59
C GLN A 234 1.33 5.51 -21.43
N LEU A 235 2.35 5.80 -20.60
CA LEU A 235 2.90 7.17 -20.49
C LEU A 235 3.41 7.71 -21.84
N ARG A 236 3.77 6.84 -22.77
CA ARG A 236 4.23 7.26 -24.12
C ARG A 236 3.14 8.00 -24.91
N GLU A 237 1.87 7.64 -24.69
CA GLU A 237 0.72 8.31 -25.32
C GLU A 237 0.48 9.72 -24.79
N LEU A 238 1.10 10.05 -23.67
CA LEU A 238 1.04 11.37 -23.03
C LEU A 238 2.17 12.31 -23.48
N ARG A 239 3.04 11.87 -24.42
CA ARG A 239 4.07 12.75 -25.00
C ARG A 239 3.41 14.00 -25.60
N GLY A 240 3.87 15.19 -25.17
CA GLY A 240 3.31 16.47 -25.57
C GLY A 240 2.09 16.93 -24.78
N LYS A 241 1.59 16.15 -23.82
CA LYS A 241 0.50 16.54 -22.91
C LYS A 241 1.02 17.06 -21.55
N SER A 242 2.19 17.68 -21.53
CA SER A 242 2.70 18.31 -20.29
C SER A 242 1.83 19.50 -19.90
N VAL A 243 1.56 19.63 -18.60
CA VAL A 243 0.85 20.77 -18.03
C VAL A 243 1.79 21.99 -18.08
N GLN A 244 1.40 23.03 -18.80
CA GLN A 244 2.16 24.26 -19.00
C GLN A 244 1.64 25.42 -18.15
N SER A 245 0.37 25.38 -17.73
CA SER A 245 -0.27 26.45 -16.98
C SER A 245 -1.19 25.88 -15.91
N ILE A 246 -1.02 26.35 -14.67
CA ILE A 246 -1.76 25.95 -13.48
C ILE A 246 -2.37 27.18 -12.83
N ALA A 247 -3.68 27.13 -12.55
CA ALA A 247 -4.33 28.11 -11.69
C ALA A 247 -4.28 27.62 -10.24
N VAL A 248 -3.97 28.54 -9.31
CA VAL A 248 -3.91 28.25 -7.88
C VAL A 248 -4.98 29.07 -7.16
N LEU A 249 -5.97 28.40 -6.59
CA LEU A 249 -7.11 29.01 -5.89
C LEU A 249 -6.89 28.88 -4.38
N LEU A 250 -6.35 29.91 -3.76
CA LEU A 250 -6.05 29.93 -2.33
C LEU A 250 -6.65 31.19 -1.69
N PRO A 251 -7.14 31.13 -0.44
CA PRO A 251 -7.64 32.30 0.26
C PRO A 251 -6.49 33.22 0.69
N GLU A 252 -6.54 34.49 0.28
CA GLU A 252 -5.58 35.54 0.71
C GLU A 252 -5.99 36.15 2.06
N SER A 253 -7.21 35.94 2.52
CA SER A 253 -7.74 36.47 3.77
C SER A 253 -8.57 35.46 4.54
N GLY A 254 -8.87 35.76 5.82
CA GLY A 254 -9.66 34.89 6.68
C GLY A 254 -8.85 33.85 7.44
N PRO A 255 -9.51 32.87 8.11
CA PRO A 255 -8.86 31.92 9.01
C PRO A 255 -7.84 31.00 8.34
N LEU A 256 -7.98 30.75 7.06
CA LEU A 256 -7.11 29.84 6.29
C LEU A 256 -5.95 30.56 5.57
N SER A 257 -5.84 31.89 5.64
CA SER A 257 -4.81 32.63 4.90
C SER A 257 -3.39 32.19 5.28
N GLY A 258 -3.10 31.99 6.57
CA GLY A 258 -1.78 31.54 7.00
C GLY A 258 -1.45 30.09 6.56
N VAL A 259 -2.45 29.24 6.41
CA VAL A 259 -2.30 27.89 5.82
C VAL A 259 -2.04 28.01 4.32
N ALA A 260 -2.81 28.87 3.64
CA ALA A 260 -2.68 29.15 2.23
C ALA A 260 -1.30 29.70 1.87
N ASP A 261 -0.79 30.68 2.64
CA ASP A 261 0.56 31.24 2.49
C ASP A 261 1.66 30.18 2.56
N ALA A 262 1.53 29.24 3.52
CA ALA A 262 2.49 28.15 3.66
C ALA A 262 2.47 27.20 2.46
N ILE A 263 1.28 26.85 1.98
CA ILE A 263 1.10 25.99 0.79
C ILE A 263 1.62 26.70 -0.46
N GLU A 264 1.25 27.96 -0.66
CA GLU A 264 1.72 28.79 -1.78
C GLU A 264 3.25 28.85 -1.81
N LYS A 265 3.87 29.02 -0.64
CA LYS A 265 5.31 29.03 -0.52
C LYS A 265 5.94 27.72 -1.00
N GLY A 266 5.40 26.59 -0.58
CA GLY A 266 5.84 25.28 -1.07
C GLY A 266 5.73 25.14 -2.58
N ILE A 267 4.60 25.57 -3.16
CA ILE A 267 4.35 25.56 -4.61
C ILE A 267 5.40 26.40 -5.35
N ARG A 268 5.62 27.65 -4.92
CA ARG A 268 6.55 28.58 -5.58
C ARG A 268 8.01 28.16 -5.46
N SER A 269 8.44 27.73 -4.26
CA SER A 269 9.80 27.25 -4.04
C SER A 269 10.10 26.04 -4.93
N HIS A 270 9.17 25.07 -4.98
CA HIS A 270 9.39 23.88 -5.79
C HIS A 270 9.35 24.19 -7.30
N GLN A 271 8.42 25.01 -7.77
CA GLN A 271 8.40 25.47 -9.16
C GLN A 271 9.75 26.12 -9.55
N ALA A 272 10.27 27.02 -8.70
CA ALA A 272 11.55 27.68 -8.95
C ALA A 272 12.71 26.67 -9.04
N ASN A 273 12.75 25.69 -8.14
CA ASN A 273 13.78 24.64 -8.16
C ASN A 273 13.67 23.72 -9.39
N VAL A 274 12.46 23.41 -9.83
CA VAL A 274 12.25 22.66 -11.09
C VAL A 274 12.81 23.44 -12.29
N VAL A 275 12.53 24.73 -12.38
CA VAL A 275 13.02 25.58 -13.48
C VAL A 275 14.53 25.74 -13.41
N ASN A 276 15.10 26.00 -12.23
CA ASN A 276 16.54 26.13 -12.02
C ASN A 276 17.29 24.84 -12.34
N GLY A 277 16.68 23.68 -12.10
CA GLY A 277 17.20 22.36 -12.48
C GLY A 277 17.05 22.01 -13.95
N GLY A 278 16.61 22.96 -14.79
CA GLY A 278 16.44 22.78 -16.24
C GLY A 278 15.18 21.96 -16.63
N GLY A 279 14.25 21.77 -15.69
CA GLY A 279 12.95 21.16 -15.99
C GLY A 279 11.94 22.17 -16.56
N ASN A 280 10.90 21.65 -17.22
CA ASN A 280 9.76 22.46 -17.67
C ASN A 280 8.85 22.79 -16.48
N GLY A 281 9.00 24.00 -15.90
CA GLY A 281 8.09 24.50 -14.89
C GLY A 281 6.78 24.97 -15.52
N ALA A 282 5.65 24.62 -14.92
CA ALA A 282 4.36 25.16 -15.31
C ALA A 282 4.23 26.64 -14.87
N GLN A 283 3.61 27.46 -15.70
CA GLN A 283 3.26 28.84 -15.33
C GLN A 283 2.17 28.81 -14.25
N LEU A 284 2.33 29.61 -13.20
CA LEU A 284 1.38 29.73 -12.10
C LEU A 284 0.58 31.03 -12.19
N SER A 285 -0.73 30.94 -12.06
CA SER A 285 -1.64 32.09 -11.93
C SER A 285 -2.43 31.92 -10.61
N PHE A 286 -2.28 32.87 -9.70
CA PHE A 286 -2.91 32.83 -8.39
C PHE A 286 -4.19 33.66 -8.38
N PHE A 287 -5.23 33.14 -7.72
CA PHE A 287 -6.55 33.77 -7.60
C PHE A 287 -7.02 33.66 -6.15
N ASP A 288 -7.51 34.78 -5.61
CA ASP A 288 -8.03 34.83 -4.24
C ASP A 288 -9.37 34.07 -4.10
N ALA A 289 -9.34 32.98 -3.37
CA ALA A 289 -10.50 32.15 -3.08
C ALA A 289 -11.23 32.52 -1.78
N SER A 290 -10.89 33.64 -1.14
CA SER A 290 -11.49 34.05 0.15
C SER A 290 -13.02 34.23 0.11
N ASN A 291 -13.57 34.59 -1.04
CA ASN A 291 -15.01 34.85 -1.21
C ASN A 291 -15.81 33.61 -1.64
N GLY A 292 -15.18 32.48 -1.92
CA GLY A 292 -15.83 31.22 -2.25
C GLY A 292 -16.73 31.22 -3.51
N ASN A 293 -16.53 32.17 -4.45
CA ASN A 293 -17.27 32.17 -5.72
C ASN A 293 -16.56 31.25 -6.74
N LEU A 294 -16.82 29.95 -6.62
CA LEU A 294 -16.15 28.93 -7.43
C LEU A 294 -16.38 29.13 -8.94
N ASP A 295 -17.56 29.54 -9.38
CA ASP A 295 -17.86 29.68 -10.81
C ASP A 295 -17.04 30.83 -11.44
N GLU A 296 -16.91 31.93 -10.73
CA GLU A 296 -16.05 33.04 -11.15
C GLU A 296 -14.56 32.66 -11.17
N LEU A 297 -14.10 31.94 -10.13
CA LEU A 297 -12.72 31.47 -10.06
C LEU A 297 -12.38 30.51 -11.21
N TYR A 298 -13.29 29.59 -11.56
CA TYR A 298 -13.08 28.73 -12.72
C TYR A 298 -13.09 29.49 -14.05
N GLN A 299 -13.93 30.51 -14.20
CA GLN A 299 -13.89 31.39 -15.38
C GLN A 299 -12.57 32.15 -15.50
N GLN A 300 -12.05 32.68 -14.39
CA GLN A 300 -10.74 33.32 -14.34
C GLN A 300 -9.62 32.35 -14.68
N ALA A 301 -9.63 31.14 -14.10
CA ALA A 301 -8.67 30.09 -14.40
C ALA A 301 -8.68 29.70 -15.89
N GLN A 302 -9.86 29.50 -16.49
CA GLN A 302 -9.97 29.22 -17.92
C GLN A 302 -9.48 30.37 -18.79
N SER A 303 -9.79 31.62 -18.41
CA SER A 303 -9.36 32.80 -19.14
C SER A 303 -7.85 33.04 -19.07
N SER A 304 -7.18 32.56 -18.01
CA SER A 304 -5.71 32.59 -17.89
C SER A 304 -5.02 31.50 -18.72
N GLY A 305 -5.79 30.60 -19.37
CA GLY A 305 -5.26 29.46 -20.11
C GLY A 305 -4.79 28.31 -19.22
N ALA A 306 -5.25 28.24 -17.98
CA ALA A 306 -4.92 27.15 -17.08
C ALA A 306 -5.44 25.81 -17.59
N GLN A 307 -4.62 24.78 -17.48
CA GLN A 307 -4.95 23.40 -17.85
C GLN A 307 -5.35 22.56 -16.63
N VAL A 308 -4.91 22.97 -15.44
CA VAL A 308 -5.17 22.31 -14.15
C VAL A 308 -5.39 23.40 -13.09
N VAL A 309 -6.20 23.09 -12.09
CA VAL A 309 -6.46 23.93 -10.93
C VAL A 309 -5.90 23.25 -9.68
N ILE A 310 -5.17 23.98 -8.85
CA ILE A 310 -4.80 23.61 -7.47
C ILE A 310 -5.71 24.42 -6.52
N GLY A 311 -6.35 23.75 -5.58
CA GLY A 311 -7.36 24.34 -4.70
C GLY A 311 -8.79 23.96 -5.15
N PRO A 312 -9.81 24.39 -4.42
CA PRO A 312 -9.77 25.21 -3.22
C PRO A 312 -9.23 24.49 -1.98
N LEU A 313 -8.95 25.29 -0.93
CA LEU A 313 -8.49 24.80 0.37
C LEU A 313 -9.64 24.65 1.38
N ASP A 314 -10.67 25.47 1.27
CA ASP A 314 -11.81 25.45 2.20
C ASP A 314 -12.65 24.20 2.01
N LYS A 315 -12.91 23.48 3.11
CA LYS A 315 -13.66 22.23 3.10
C LYS A 315 -15.09 22.39 2.55
N SER A 316 -15.74 23.52 2.81
CA SER A 316 -17.09 23.77 2.31
C SER A 316 -17.11 23.98 0.79
N ASP A 317 -16.05 24.57 0.25
CA ASP A 317 -15.88 24.73 -1.19
C ASP A 317 -15.63 23.38 -1.87
N VAL A 318 -14.80 22.51 -1.28
CA VAL A 318 -14.59 21.15 -1.78
C VAL A 318 -15.91 20.37 -1.76
N THR A 319 -16.68 20.43 -0.66
CA THR A 319 -18.01 19.80 -0.57
C THR A 319 -18.97 20.28 -1.65
N ARG A 320 -18.91 21.58 -2.01
CA ARG A 320 -19.72 22.10 -3.13
C ARG A 320 -19.25 21.55 -4.49
N LEU A 321 -17.95 21.29 -4.67
CA LEU A 321 -17.42 20.66 -5.87
C LEU A 321 -17.84 19.18 -5.95
N GLU A 322 -17.81 18.45 -4.83
CA GLU A 322 -18.30 17.04 -4.76
C GLU A 322 -19.78 16.89 -5.19
N SER A 323 -20.58 17.95 -5.04
CA SER A 323 -21.98 17.93 -5.44
C SER A 323 -22.21 18.11 -6.95
N ARG A 324 -21.17 18.37 -7.74
CA ARG A 324 -21.24 18.56 -9.19
C ARG A 324 -21.03 17.24 -9.91
N ALA A 325 -21.58 17.09 -11.11
CA ALA A 325 -21.27 15.94 -11.96
C ALA A 325 -19.84 15.99 -12.52
N GLU A 326 -19.35 17.20 -12.81
CA GLU A 326 -18.02 17.47 -13.37
C GLU A 326 -17.55 18.87 -12.99
N VAL A 327 -16.23 19.05 -12.84
CA VAL A 327 -15.61 20.37 -12.74
C VAL A 327 -15.03 20.80 -14.09
N PRO A 328 -15.02 22.12 -14.42
CA PRO A 328 -14.67 22.61 -15.74
C PRO A 328 -13.22 22.34 -16.18
N LEU A 329 -12.29 22.19 -15.23
CA LEU A 329 -10.87 21.87 -15.42
C LEU A 329 -10.49 20.75 -14.43
N PRO A 330 -9.54 19.88 -14.78
CA PRO A 330 -8.95 18.98 -13.80
C PRO A 330 -8.49 19.75 -12.57
N THR A 331 -9.00 19.38 -11.41
CA THR A 331 -8.84 20.14 -10.16
C THR A 331 -8.27 19.25 -9.08
N LEU A 332 -7.20 19.69 -8.45
CA LEU A 332 -6.63 19.14 -7.23
C LEU A 332 -7.08 19.99 -6.04
N ALA A 333 -8.18 19.65 -5.42
CA ALA A 333 -8.63 20.28 -4.18
C ALA A 333 -7.65 19.96 -3.05
N LEU A 334 -7.37 20.94 -2.18
CA LEU A 334 -6.40 20.82 -1.10
C LEU A 334 -7.04 20.48 0.25
N ASN A 335 -8.14 19.75 0.19
CA ASN A 335 -8.87 19.21 1.33
C ASN A 335 -9.76 18.05 0.84
N TYR A 336 -10.37 17.35 1.79
CA TYR A 336 -11.43 16.37 1.54
C TYR A 336 -12.80 17.02 1.84
N GLY A 337 -13.78 16.76 1.00
CA GLY A 337 -15.16 17.19 1.25
C GLY A 337 -15.84 16.37 2.35
N GLN A 338 -17.17 16.27 2.29
CA GLN A 338 -17.96 15.50 3.26
C GLN A 338 -18.34 14.11 2.78
N SER A 339 -18.24 13.85 1.48
CA SER A 339 -18.61 12.56 0.88
C SER A 339 -17.60 11.48 1.29
N ALA A 340 -18.07 10.25 1.45
CA ALA A 340 -17.18 9.11 1.74
C ALA A 340 -16.27 8.77 0.53
N SER A 341 -16.74 9.04 -0.68
CA SER A 341 -16.01 8.89 -1.94
C SER A 341 -16.38 10.03 -2.90
N ASN A 342 -15.42 10.50 -3.68
CA ASN A 342 -15.63 11.53 -4.68
C ASN A 342 -16.02 10.89 -6.03
N GLN A 343 -17.18 11.27 -6.57
CA GLN A 343 -17.70 10.81 -7.87
C GLN A 343 -17.68 11.91 -8.94
N THR A 344 -17.24 13.10 -8.59
CA THR A 344 -17.19 14.25 -9.48
C THR A 344 -16.07 14.09 -10.50
N LYS A 345 -16.41 14.05 -11.77
CA LYS A 345 -15.41 13.91 -12.82
C LYS A 345 -14.44 15.09 -12.84
N ASN A 346 -13.14 14.80 -13.01
CA ASN A 346 -12.03 15.74 -13.00
C ASN A 346 -11.72 16.37 -11.63
N LEU A 347 -12.38 15.99 -10.54
CA LEU A 347 -12.06 16.44 -9.20
C LEU A 347 -11.17 15.41 -8.50
N TYR A 348 -10.06 15.86 -7.96
CA TYR A 348 -9.14 15.09 -7.13
C TYR A 348 -8.99 15.77 -5.79
N GLU A 349 -8.99 15.00 -4.71
CA GLU A 349 -8.92 15.51 -3.35
C GLU A 349 -7.62 15.07 -2.69
N TYR A 350 -6.89 16.03 -2.15
CA TYR A 350 -5.61 15.80 -1.50
C TYR A 350 -5.50 16.64 -0.22
N GLY A 351 -5.05 16.03 0.87
CA GLY A 351 -4.95 16.72 2.15
C GLY A 351 -4.08 15.97 3.17
N LEU A 352 -3.83 16.64 4.30
CA LEU A 352 -3.14 16.07 5.45
C LEU A 352 -4.18 15.59 6.46
N SER A 353 -4.69 14.36 6.28
CA SER A 353 -5.78 13.80 7.10
C SER A 353 -5.25 13.04 8.30
N ALA A 354 -5.62 13.46 9.51
CA ALA A 354 -5.37 12.72 10.74
C ALA A 354 -6.16 11.41 10.79
N GLU A 355 -7.34 11.39 10.16
CA GLU A 355 -8.16 10.19 10.01
C GLU A 355 -7.44 9.10 9.18
N ASP A 356 -6.68 9.50 8.15
CA ASP A 356 -5.89 8.55 7.35
C ASP A 356 -4.71 7.99 8.15
N GLU A 357 -4.07 8.80 8.99
CA GLU A 357 -3.02 8.35 9.90
C GLU A 357 -3.57 7.34 10.93
N ALA A 358 -4.78 7.58 11.45
CA ALA A 358 -5.44 6.65 12.35
C ALA A 358 -5.76 5.30 11.68
N ARG A 359 -6.21 5.31 10.42
CA ARG A 359 -6.41 4.08 9.63
C ARG A 359 -5.09 3.33 9.42
N GLN A 360 -3.99 4.05 9.16
CA GLN A 360 -2.66 3.45 9.04
C GLN A 360 -2.20 2.86 10.38
N ALA A 361 -2.46 3.52 11.52
CA ALA A 361 -2.16 3.00 12.84
C ALA A 361 -2.92 1.70 13.15
N ALA A 362 -4.20 1.63 12.77
CA ALA A 362 -4.99 0.40 12.92
C ALA A 362 -4.42 -0.75 12.08
N ARG A 363 -4.09 -0.51 10.81
CA ARG A 363 -3.49 -1.53 9.94
C ARG A 363 -2.12 -1.97 10.44
N ARG A 364 -1.28 -1.03 10.88
CA ARG A 364 0.04 -1.33 11.42
C ARG A 364 -0.04 -2.20 12.67
N GLY A 365 -0.85 -1.83 13.66
CA GLY A 365 -1.05 -2.64 14.85
C GLY A 365 -1.58 -4.05 14.53
N TRP A 366 -2.46 -4.16 13.54
CA TRP A 366 -2.95 -5.47 13.07
C TRP A 366 -1.84 -6.32 12.42
N GLN A 367 -1.00 -5.73 11.58
CA GLN A 367 0.14 -6.37 10.93
C GLN A 367 1.18 -6.85 11.94
N ASP A 368 1.41 -6.04 12.99
CA ASP A 368 2.32 -6.39 14.10
C ASP A 368 1.72 -7.48 15.04
N GLY A 369 0.55 -8.00 14.73
CA GLY A 369 -0.05 -9.16 15.41
C GLY A 369 -1.02 -8.82 16.54
N HIS A 370 -1.31 -7.53 16.79
CA HIS A 370 -2.26 -7.13 17.84
C HIS A 370 -3.71 -7.40 17.43
N ARG A 371 -4.56 -7.69 18.41
CA ARG A 371 -5.97 -8.04 18.19
C ARG A 371 -6.93 -7.27 19.09
N SER A 372 -6.45 -6.72 20.20
CA SER A 372 -7.22 -5.96 21.18
C SER A 372 -6.59 -4.60 21.41
N ALA A 373 -7.27 -3.52 21.01
CA ALA A 373 -6.76 -2.16 21.15
C ALA A 373 -7.52 -1.35 22.19
N SER A 374 -6.82 -0.49 22.92
CA SER A 374 -7.44 0.65 23.59
C SER A 374 -7.15 1.94 22.84
N MET A 375 -8.05 2.89 22.97
CA MET A 375 -7.94 4.21 22.33
C MET A 375 -7.87 5.30 23.39
N LEU A 376 -6.94 6.26 23.20
CA LEU A 376 -6.81 7.46 24.01
C LEU A 376 -6.81 8.68 23.10
N VAL A 377 -7.93 9.40 23.03
CA VAL A 377 -8.17 10.51 22.11
C VAL A 377 -8.71 11.74 22.84
N PRO A 378 -8.48 12.99 22.37
CA PRO A 378 -9.01 14.17 23.02
C PRO A 378 -10.54 14.24 22.95
N ASP A 379 -11.16 14.81 24.00
CA ASP A 379 -12.61 15.00 24.08
C ASP A 379 -13.06 16.27 23.35
N ASN A 380 -13.01 16.19 22.02
CA ASN A 380 -13.45 17.21 21.08
C ASN A 380 -13.81 16.58 19.73
N ASP A 381 -14.31 17.38 18.78
CA ASP A 381 -14.71 16.93 17.44
C ASP A 381 -13.57 16.28 16.66
N TRP A 382 -12.33 16.78 16.81
CA TRP A 382 -11.16 16.19 16.18
C TRP A 382 -10.88 14.79 16.70
N GLY A 383 -10.85 14.63 18.05
CA GLY A 383 -10.66 13.32 18.68
C GLY A 383 -11.76 12.33 18.34
N GLN A 384 -13.01 12.81 18.19
CA GLN A 384 -14.11 11.96 17.76
C GLN A 384 -13.89 11.42 16.34
N ARG A 385 -13.66 12.27 15.35
CA ARG A 385 -13.50 11.84 13.95
C ARG A 385 -12.31 10.89 13.76
N VAL A 386 -11.16 11.24 14.36
CA VAL A 386 -9.94 10.41 14.24
C VAL A 386 -10.10 9.08 14.96
N GLY A 387 -10.74 9.11 16.16
CA GLY A 387 -11.06 7.89 16.91
C GLY A 387 -12.03 6.98 16.16
N GLU A 388 -13.07 7.53 15.53
CA GLU A 388 -13.99 6.77 14.68
C GLU A 388 -13.27 6.14 13.47
N ALA A 389 -12.32 6.84 12.85
CA ALA A 389 -11.54 6.30 11.72
C ALA A 389 -10.67 5.11 12.16
N PHE A 390 -10.02 5.20 13.33
CA PHE A 390 -9.30 4.07 13.91
C PHE A 390 -10.24 2.90 14.21
N TRP A 391 -11.32 3.17 14.94
CA TRP A 391 -12.30 2.15 15.38
C TRP A 391 -12.87 1.36 14.22
N ASN A 392 -13.35 2.06 13.18
CA ASN A 392 -13.95 1.42 12.01
C ASN A 392 -12.95 0.51 11.30
N THR A 393 -11.74 1.01 11.04
CA THR A 393 -10.69 0.22 10.37
C THR A 393 -10.27 -0.99 11.23
N TRP A 394 -10.12 -0.81 12.55
CA TRP A 394 -9.76 -1.89 13.46
C TRP A 394 -10.83 -2.98 13.50
N SER A 395 -12.10 -2.58 13.54
CA SER A 395 -13.24 -3.51 13.54
C SER A 395 -13.39 -4.24 12.20
N GLU A 396 -13.16 -3.56 11.06
CA GLU A 396 -13.16 -4.17 9.73
C GLU A 396 -12.07 -5.24 9.59
N LEU A 397 -10.93 -5.06 10.26
CA LEU A 397 -9.84 -6.05 10.32
C LEU A 397 -10.16 -7.23 11.26
N GLY A 398 -11.22 -7.13 12.08
CA GLY A 398 -11.60 -8.15 13.06
C GLY A 398 -11.02 -7.92 14.45
N GLY A 399 -10.51 -6.74 14.75
CA GLY A 399 -9.94 -6.37 16.05
C GLY A 399 -11.00 -5.94 17.06
N ASP A 400 -10.73 -6.23 18.34
CA ASP A 400 -11.57 -5.83 19.46
C ASP A 400 -11.11 -4.50 20.08
N ILE A 401 -12.05 -3.65 20.49
CA ILE A 401 -11.74 -2.44 21.27
C ILE A 401 -11.98 -2.74 22.75
N ALA A 402 -10.88 -2.86 23.51
CA ALA A 402 -10.92 -3.09 24.95
C ALA A 402 -11.51 -1.87 25.68
N THR A 403 -11.02 -0.67 25.38
CA THR A 403 -11.49 0.57 26.02
C THR A 403 -11.28 1.77 25.10
N ALA A 404 -12.27 2.65 25.00
CA ALA A 404 -12.15 3.95 24.33
C ALA A 404 -12.22 5.07 25.39
N VAL A 405 -11.12 5.79 25.58
CA VAL A 405 -11.01 6.87 26.56
C VAL A 405 -10.91 8.20 25.85
N ARG A 406 -11.83 9.11 26.16
CA ARG A 406 -11.71 10.52 25.80
C ARG A 406 -11.06 11.28 26.95
N TYR A 407 -10.07 12.10 26.65
CA TYR A 407 -9.35 12.88 27.64
C TYR A 407 -9.52 14.39 27.41
N ASN A 408 -9.49 15.16 28.51
CA ASN A 408 -9.42 16.61 28.42
C ASN A 408 -7.98 17.04 28.07
N PRO A 409 -7.73 17.75 26.96
CA PRO A 409 -6.38 18.17 26.55
C PRO A 409 -5.64 19.03 27.59
N GLY A 410 -6.37 19.73 28.46
CA GLY A 410 -5.78 20.54 29.55
C GLY A 410 -5.51 19.78 30.86
N ALA A 411 -5.86 18.49 30.93
CA ALA A 411 -5.66 17.68 32.14
C ALA A 411 -4.36 16.86 32.03
N SER A 412 -3.90 16.31 33.19
CA SER A 412 -2.81 15.33 33.20
C SER A 412 -3.23 14.03 32.50
N ALA A 413 -2.30 13.39 31.83
CA ALA A 413 -2.53 12.10 31.18
C ALA A 413 -2.75 10.92 32.13
N THR A 414 -2.39 11.07 33.42
CA THR A 414 -2.32 9.97 34.41
C THR A 414 -3.63 9.18 34.54
N ASP A 415 -4.75 9.86 34.77
CA ASP A 415 -6.03 9.15 35.00
C ASP A 415 -6.59 8.55 33.70
N SER A 416 -6.48 9.27 32.58
CA SER A 416 -6.96 8.80 31.29
C SER A 416 -6.14 7.60 30.79
N THR A 417 -4.82 7.62 30.94
CA THR A 417 -3.94 6.49 30.60
C THR A 417 -4.24 5.28 31.47
N ARG A 418 -4.39 5.49 32.80
CA ARG A 418 -4.79 4.41 33.72
C ARG A 418 -6.10 3.75 33.28
N ARG A 419 -7.10 4.53 32.88
CA ARG A 419 -8.39 4.00 32.39
C ARG A 419 -8.23 3.21 31.09
N ALA A 420 -7.38 3.67 30.19
CA ALA A 420 -7.15 3.02 28.90
C ALA A 420 -6.51 1.62 29.03
N ILE A 421 -5.72 1.38 30.09
CA ILE A 421 -5.06 0.09 30.34
C ILE A 421 -5.77 -0.78 31.37
N SER A 422 -6.95 -0.35 31.84
CA SER A 422 -7.74 -1.10 32.83
C SER A 422 -8.41 -2.31 32.16
N ASN A 423 -9.09 -3.12 32.97
CA ASN A 423 -9.72 -4.37 32.58
C ASN A 423 -10.87 -4.19 31.56
N PRO A 424 -10.86 -4.88 30.39
CA PRO A 424 -9.81 -5.80 29.93
C PRO A 424 -8.53 -5.06 29.52
N ARG A 425 -7.35 -5.69 29.76
CA ARG A 425 -6.08 -5.12 29.32
C ARG A 425 -5.95 -5.27 27.81
N PRO A 426 -5.67 -4.19 27.07
CA PRO A 426 -5.41 -4.27 25.61
C PRO A 426 -4.03 -4.87 25.33
N ASP A 427 -3.78 -5.27 24.11
CA ASP A 427 -2.45 -5.65 23.61
C ASP A 427 -1.76 -4.54 22.81
N MET A 428 -2.47 -3.43 22.55
CA MET A 428 -1.90 -2.17 22.05
C MET A 428 -2.70 -0.94 22.49
N LEU A 429 -2.05 0.23 22.47
CA LEU A 429 -2.69 1.53 22.73
C LEU A 429 -2.61 2.41 21.48
N PHE A 430 -3.75 2.86 20.94
CA PHE A 430 -3.82 3.94 19.97
C PHE A 430 -3.87 5.29 20.69
N LEU A 431 -2.95 6.20 20.32
CA LEU A 431 -2.81 7.52 20.94
C LEU A 431 -2.98 8.64 19.92
N LEU A 432 -3.99 9.48 20.08
CA LEU A 432 -4.10 10.76 19.39
C LEU A 432 -3.84 11.87 20.41
N ALA A 433 -2.70 12.53 20.31
CA ALA A 433 -2.32 13.57 21.26
C ALA A 433 -1.35 14.60 20.65
N LEU A 434 -1.37 15.80 21.21
CA LEU A 434 -0.33 16.81 21.02
C LEU A 434 0.87 16.50 21.93
N PRO A 435 2.07 17.08 21.65
CA PRO A 435 3.32 16.69 22.31
C PRO A 435 3.28 16.71 23.83
N ASP A 436 2.74 17.77 24.44
CA ASP A 436 2.73 17.95 25.90
C ASP A 436 1.93 16.87 26.64
N PHE A 437 0.84 16.40 26.03
CA PHE A 437 0.07 15.30 26.60
C PHE A 437 0.71 13.95 26.27
N ALA A 438 1.18 13.77 25.05
CA ALA A 438 1.80 12.52 24.60
C ALA A 438 3.00 12.12 25.46
N ARG A 439 3.89 13.08 25.79
CA ARG A 439 5.06 12.88 26.67
C ARG A 439 4.74 12.36 28.07
N GLN A 440 3.50 12.50 28.53
CA GLN A 440 3.07 11.99 29.85
C GLN A 440 2.59 10.53 29.78
N VAL A 441 2.26 10.00 28.61
CA VAL A 441 1.65 8.68 28.46
C VAL A 441 2.62 7.54 28.77
N PRO A 442 3.81 7.41 28.15
CA PRO A 442 4.72 6.30 28.42
C PRO A 442 5.22 6.25 29.89
N PRO A 443 5.61 7.38 30.54
CA PRO A 443 5.95 7.33 31.96
C PRO A 443 4.77 6.90 32.85
N THR A 444 3.54 7.22 32.44
CA THR A 444 2.34 6.75 33.16
C THR A 444 2.13 5.25 32.97
N LEU A 445 2.36 4.72 31.76
CA LEU A 445 2.32 3.27 31.51
C LEU A 445 3.36 2.54 32.37
N GLU A 446 4.58 3.06 32.45
CA GLU A 446 5.64 2.52 33.31
C GLU A 446 5.22 2.51 34.79
N TYR A 447 4.67 3.61 35.27
CA TYR A 447 4.18 3.71 36.67
C TYR A 447 3.11 2.66 37.02
N TYR A 448 2.24 2.30 36.05
CA TYR A 448 1.22 1.26 36.22
C TYR A 448 1.67 -0.14 35.77
N SER A 449 2.98 -0.37 35.60
CA SER A 449 3.56 -1.65 35.16
C SER A 449 2.99 -2.16 33.83
N ALA A 450 2.81 -1.25 32.89
CA ALA A 450 2.35 -1.51 31.53
C ALA A 450 3.33 -0.98 30.46
N SER A 451 4.63 -0.89 30.78
CA SER A 451 5.68 -0.43 29.87
C SER A 451 5.90 -1.36 28.66
N ASP A 452 5.40 -2.60 28.75
CA ASP A 452 5.39 -3.58 27.67
C ASP A 452 4.27 -3.37 26.64
N LEU A 453 3.33 -2.45 26.91
CA LEU A 453 2.22 -2.17 26.00
C LEU A 453 2.69 -1.27 24.85
N PRO A 454 2.68 -1.75 23.60
CA PRO A 454 3.07 -0.93 22.45
C PRO A 454 2.07 0.21 22.22
N VAL A 455 2.62 1.39 21.90
CA VAL A 455 1.85 2.61 21.64
C VAL A 455 2.01 3.00 20.18
N TYR A 456 0.90 3.10 19.46
CA TYR A 456 0.81 3.59 18.10
C TYR A 456 0.09 4.92 18.08
N ALA A 457 0.73 5.94 17.54
CA ALA A 457 0.19 7.30 17.55
C ALA A 457 0.04 7.87 16.15
N THR A 458 -0.52 9.08 16.04
CA THR A 458 -0.48 9.89 14.83
C THR A 458 0.70 10.85 14.86
N SER A 459 1.06 11.47 13.73
CA SER A 459 2.16 12.43 13.60
C SER A 459 2.05 13.65 14.53
N HIS A 460 0.87 13.93 15.06
CA HIS A 460 0.56 15.14 15.85
C HIS A 460 1.32 15.23 17.19
N LEU A 461 1.85 14.12 17.67
CA LEU A 461 2.68 14.09 18.88
C LEU A 461 4.11 14.64 18.65
N TYR A 462 4.51 14.83 17.38
CA TYR A 462 5.86 15.26 17.00
C TYR A 462 5.85 16.61 16.29
N GLU A 463 6.72 17.53 16.68
CA GLU A 463 6.77 18.88 16.13
C GLU A 463 7.63 19.00 14.85
N GLY A 464 8.12 17.89 14.29
CA GLY A 464 8.96 17.88 13.08
C GLY A 464 10.42 18.34 13.32
N THR A 465 10.79 18.56 14.57
CA THR A 465 12.16 18.88 14.99
C THR A 465 12.44 18.15 16.29
N PRO A 466 13.51 17.32 16.37
CA PRO A 466 13.82 16.55 17.57
C PRO A 466 14.09 17.48 18.77
N GLN A 467 13.38 17.24 19.86
CA GLN A 467 13.65 17.82 21.17
C GLN A 467 14.13 16.72 22.11
N SER A 468 15.27 16.11 21.80
CA SER A 468 15.75 14.84 22.36
C SER A 468 15.68 14.73 23.89
N ARG A 469 15.76 15.87 24.59
CA ARG A 469 15.63 15.90 26.05
C ARG A 469 14.18 15.71 26.52
N LEU A 470 13.22 16.32 25.83
CA LEU A 470 11.79 16.25 26.17
C LEU A 470 11.13 15.00 25.56
N ASP A 471 11.54 14.66 24.33
CA ASP A 471 10.97 13.54 23.57
C ASP A 471 11.48 12.18 24.05
N ARG A 472 12.46 12.14 25.00
CA ARG A 472 12.88 10.90 25.65
C ARG A 472 11.73 10.21 26.37
N ASP A 473 10.77 10.97 26.87
CA ASP A 473 9.56 10.42 27.48
C ASP A 473 8.64 9.71 26.49
N LEU A 474 8.89 9.84 25.18
CA LEU A 474 8.19 9.16 24.10
C LEU A 474 8.89 7.88 23.64
N ASP A 475 10.05 7.52 24.21
CA ASP A 475 10.81 6.34 23.74
C ASP A 475 9.91 5.09 23.70
N GLY A 476 9.98 4.35 22.57
CA GLY A 476 9.14 3.20 22.29
C GLY A 476 7.84 3.51 21.55
N VAL A 477 7.36 4.75 21.51
CA VAL A 477 6.14 5.13 20.77
C VAL A 477 6.41 5.09 19.26
N GLN A 478 5.54 4.38 18.54
CA GLN A 478 5.55 4.32 17.07
C GLN A 478 4.55 5.32 16.49
N PHE A 479 4.93 6.00 15.42
CA PHE A 479 4.07 6.96 14.73
C PHE A 479 4.44 7.11 13.25
N PRO A 480 3.47 7.41 12.35
CA PRO A 480 3.74 7.78 10.99
C PRO A 480 3.98 9.30 10.90
N ASP A 481 4.85 9.76 10.03
CA ASP A 481 4.96 11.18 9.69
C ASP A 481 5.41 11.34 8.23
N ILE A 482 5.34 12.57 7.73
CA ILE A 482 5.84 12.88 6.40
C ILE A 482 7.35 12.59 6.31
N PRO A 483 7.84 12.10 5.16
CA PRO A 483 9.28 11.81 4.97
C PRO A 483 10.19 12.99 5.35
N TRP A 484 9.76 14.21 5.07
CA TRP A 484 10.50 15.42 5.34
C TRP A 484 10.67 15.74 6.83
N ASN A 485 9.84 15.20 7.72
CA ASN A 485 10.00 15.34 9.17
C ASN A 485 10.86 14.25 9.80
N ILE A 486 10.88 13.07 9.19
CA ILE A 486 11.58 11.89 9.71
C ILE A 486 12.50 11.27 8.64
N PRO A 487 13.43 12.05 8.02
CA PRO A 487 14.20 11.57 6.87
C PRO A 487 15.02 10.31 7.15
N ASP A 488 15.60 10.18 8.33
CA ASP A 488 16.40 9.01 8.71
C ASP A 488 15.54 7.74 8.80
N ALA A 489 14.32 7.86 9.34
CA ALA A 489 13.39 6.76 9.43
C ALA A 489 12.76 6.43 8.06
N ALA A 490 12.43 7.47 7.27
CA ALA A 490 11.72 7.30 6.01
C ALA A 490 12.59 6.74 4.88
N VAL A 491 13.80 7.31 4.70
CA VAL A 491 14.64 7.05 3.52
C VAL A 491 16.13 6.85 3.85
N GLY A 492 16.48 6.78 5.14
CA GLY A 492 17.88 6.56 5.57
C GLY A 492 18.75 7.83 5.57
N GLY A 493 18.16 9.01 5.37
CA GLY A 493 18.87 10.29 5.41
C GLY A 493 18.24 11.35 4.50
N ALA A 494 18.49 12.61 4.83
CA ALA A 494 17.86 13.73 4.11
C ALA A 494 18.23 13.76 2.63
N GLU A 495 19.42 13.33 2.24
CA GLU A 495 19.90 13.36 0.85
C GLU A 495 19.11 12.45 -0.09
N ALA A 496 18.46 11.40 0.46
CA ALA A 496 17.61 10.48 -0.29
C ALA A 496 16.14 10.95 -0.40
N LEU A 497 15.78 12.09 0.20
CA LEU A 497 14.42 12.62 0.16
C LEU A 497 13.99 13.04 -1.25
N PRO A 498 12.73 12.85 -1.60
CA PRO A 498 12.15 13.47 -2.79
C PRO A 498 12.28 15.01 -2.69
N PHE A 499 12.62 15.64 -3.83
CA PHE A 499 12.71 17.10 -3.94
C PHE A 499 13.72 17.73 -2.97
N TYR A 500 14.88 17.11 -2.82
CA TYR A 500 15.89 17.45 -1.82
C TYR A 500 16.29 18.95 -1.82
N ASP A 501 16.50 19.54 -3.00
CA ASP A 501 16.88 20.96 -3.09
C ASP A 501 15.79 21.87 -2.48
N THR A 502 14.52 21.56 -2.76
CA THR A 502 13.38 22.28 -2.18
C THR A 502 13.26 22.01 -0.68
N TYR A 503 13.50 20.77 -0.25
CA TYR A 503 13.55 20.42 1.17
C TYR A 503 14.60 21.26 1.90
N GLN A 504 15.83 21.35 1.38
CA GLN A 504 16.91 22.10 2.02
C GLN A 504 16.55 23.60 2.14
N GLU A 505 16.02 24.19 1.07
CA GLU A 505 15.61 25.59 1.06
C GLU A 505 14.54 25.87 2.13
N LEU A 506 13.45 25.08 2.13
CA LEU A 506 12.34 25.30 3.06
C LEU A 506 12.70 24.92 4.51
N LYS A 507 13.56 23.93 4.73
CA LYS A 507 14.04 23.54 6.06
C LYS A 507 14.92 24.60 6.68
N ALA A 508 15.72 25.30 5.87
CA ALA A 508 16.59 26.38 6.32
C ALA A 508 15.82 27.57 6.91
N GLU A 509 14.53 27.72 6.60
CA GLU A 509 13.70 28.77 7.19
C GLU A 509 13.34 28.54 8.65
N ASN A 510 13.54 27.32 9.14
CA ASN A 510 13.29 26.93 10.52
C ASN A 510 11.86 27.29 11.03
N LYS A 511 10.84 26.91 10.25
CA LYS A 511 9.41 27.11 10.57
C LYS A 511 8.68 25.78 10.75
N PRO A 512 8.94 25.02 11.82
CA PRO A 512 8.40 23.66 11.97
C PRO A 512 6.87 23.63 11.98
N ALA A 513 6.21 24.63 12.54
CA ALA A 513 4.75 24.68 12.65
C ALA A 513 4.00 24.63 11.29
N ILE A 514 4.62 25.14 10.23
CA ILE A 514 4.02 25.20 8.89
C ILE A 514 4.76 24.33 7.87
N PHE A 515 5.78 23.59 8.30
CA PHE A 515 6.64 22.82 7.39
C PHE A 515 5.87 21.72 6.66
N ARG A 516 4.93 21.04 7.32
CA ARG A 516 4.04 20.06 6.69
C ARG A 516 3.17 20.70 5.60
N LEU A 517 2.72 21.94 5.81
CA LEU A 517 1.91 22.67 4.82
C LEU A 517 2.75 23.11 3.61
N MET A 518 4.02 23.50 3.83
CA MET A 518 4.94 23.77 2.73
C MET A 518 5.22 22.50 1.93
N ALA A 519 5.45 21.37 2.59
CA ALA A 519 5.61 20.05 1.93
C ALA A 519 4.35 19.66 1.13
N MET A 520 3.15 19.93 1.66
CA MET A 520 1.89 19.74 0.94
C MET A 520 1.82 20.58 -0.34
N GLY A 521 2.30 21.81 -0.30
CA GLY A 521 2.37 22.68 -1.48
C GLY A 521 3.31 22.14 -2.57
N VAL A 522 4.44 21.58 -2.17
CA VAL A 522 5.39 20.89 -3.09
C VAL A 522 4.70 19.74 -3.80
N ASP A 523 4.05 18.85 -3.06
CA ASP A 523 3.35 17.72 -3.64
C ASP A 523 2.14 18.14 -4.49
N ALA A 524 1.42 19.17 -4.07
CA ALA A 524 0.30 19.72 -4.85
C ALA A 524 0.75 20.19 -6.24
N TYR A 525 1.89 20.86 -6.32
CA TYR A 525 2.47 21.27 -7.60
C TYR A 525 2.87 20.08 -8.47
N GLU A 526 3.53 19.07 -7.92
CA GLU A 526 3.92 17.88 -8.66
C GLU A 526 2.71 17.01 -9.08
N LEU A 527 1.70 16.87 -8.24
CA LEU A 527 0.45 16.19 -8.59
C LEU A 527 -0.27 16.92 -9.73
N ALA A 528 -0.35 18.24 -9.68
CA ALA A 528 -0.96 19.04 -10.74
C ALA A 528 -0.22 18.89 -12.08
N ARG A 529 1.10 18.88 -12.07
CA ARG A 529 1.91 18.62 -13.29
C ARG A 529 1.70 17.23 -13.85
N ARG A 530 1.43 16.25 -12.98
CA ARG A 530 1.16 14.84 -13.33
C ARG A 530 -0.32 14.55 -13.59
N MET A 531 -1.18 15.55 -13.59
CA MET A 531 -2.62 15.34 -13.76
C MET A 531 -2.98 14.50 -15.01
N PRO A 532 -2.37 14.69 -16.19
CA PRO A 532 -2.62 13.81 -17.33
C PRO A 532 -2.24 12.34 -17.08
N GLN A 533 -1.20 12.09 -16.26
CA GLN A 533 -0.78 10.74 -15.88
C GLN A 533 -1.77 10.12 -14.90
N ILE A 534 -2.19 10.88 -13.89
CA ILE A 534 -3.17 10.45 -12.89
C ILE A 534 -4.49 10.08 -13.56
N GLN A 535 -4.93 10.85 -14.56
CA GLN A 535 -6.15 10.57 -15.33
C GLN A 535 -6.02 9.32 -16.22
N ALA A 536 -4.86 9.11 -16.82
CA ALA A 536 -4.64 7.99 -17.73
C ALA A 536 -4.31 6.68 -16.99
N LEU A 537 -3.74 6.76 -15.79
CA LEU A 537 -3.22 5.65 -15.02
C LEU A 537 -3.72 5.72 -13.57
N PRO A 538 -5.01 5.39 -13.32
CA PRO A 538 -5.51 5.25 -11.94
C PRO A 538 -4.62 4.26 -11.15
N GLY A 539 -4.29 4.62 -9.92
CA GLY A 539 -3.38 3.84 -9.08
C GLY A 539 -1.88 4.14 -9.28
N SER A 540 -1.53 5.06 -10.20
CA SER A 540 -0.14 5.51 -10.31
C SER A 540 0.36 6.10 -8.99
N ARG A 541 1.60 5.79 -8.63
CA ARG A 541 2.23 6.22 -7.37
C ARG A 541 3.29 7.29 -7.62
N MET A 542 3.49 8.15 -6.62
CA MET A 542 4.51 9.18 -6.61
C MET A 542 5.15 9.24 -5.23
N GLN A 543 6.47 9.21 -5.18
CA GLN A 543 7.21 9.54 -3.96
C GLN A 543 7.16 11.04 -3.75
N GLY A 544 6.44 11.48 -2.74
CA GLY A 544 6.22 12.89 -2.43
C GLY A 544 6.94 13.34 -1.16
N ALA A 545 6.88 14.64 -0.92
CA ALA A 545 7.36 15.27 0.32
C ALA A 545 6.53 14.84 1.54
N THR A 546 5.23 14.53 1.32
CA THR A 546 4.27 14.18 2.37
C THR A 546 3.98 12.68 2.46
N GLY A 547 4.66 11.84 1.72
CA GLY A 547 4.48 10.38 1.70
C GLY A 547 4.50 9.79 0.30
N THR A 548 4.24 8.50 0.19
CA THR A 548 3.94 7.88 -1.11
C THR A 548 2.49 8.18 -1.46
N LEU A 549 2.30 8.92 -2.55
CA LEU A 549 1.00 9.39 -3.01
C LEU A 549 0.46 8.46 -4.09
N SER A 550 -0.82 8.09 -4.01
CA SER A 550 -1.50 7.28 -5.03
C SER A 550 -2.89 7.83 -5.31
N ALA A 551 -3.25 7.91 -6.59
CA ALA A 551 -4.58 8.33 -7.01
C ALA A 551 -5.51 7.10 -7.05
N ALA A 552 -6.56 7.09 -6.25
CA ALA A 552 -7.57 6.06 -6.31
C ALA A 552 -8.65 6.36 -7.37
N GLY A 553 -9.39 5.32 -7.74
CA GLY A 553 -10.48 5.44 -8.71
C GLY A 553 -11.66 6.30 -8.22
N ASP A 554 -11.70 6.62 -6.94
CA ASP A 554 -12.69 7.51 -6.29
C ASP A 554 -12.27 8.99 -6.27
N GLY A 555 -11.25 9.37 -7.04
CA GLY A 555 -10.75 10.76 -7.11
C GLY A 555 -9.98 11.22 -5.87
N ARG A 556 -9.67 10.35 -4.92
CA ARG A 556 -8.87 10.70 -3.74
C ARG A 556 -7.39 10.39 -3.96
N ILE A 557 -6.55 11.27 -3.47
CA ILE A 557 -5.11 11.04 -3.37
C ILE A 557 -4.84 10.52 -1.96
N TYR A 558 -4.50 9.24 -1.89
CA TYR A 558 -4.09 8.59 -0.64
C TYR A 558 -2.61 8.81 -0.38
N ARG A 559 -2.26 8.95 0.89
CA ARG A 559 -0.89 9.07 1.36
C ARG A 559 -0.53 7.86 2.19
N GLU A 560 0.49 7.14 1.80
CA GLU A 560 1.13 6.12 2.63
C GLU A 560 2.34 6.76 3.30
N LEU A 561 2.39 6.70 4.64
CA LEU A 561 3.39 7.37 5.45
C LEU A 561 4.46 6.38 5.93
N PRO A 562 5.75 6.78 5.94
CA PRO A 562 6.78 6.03 6.65
C PRO A 562 6.53 6.08 8.16
N TRP A 563 7.01 5.04 8.84
CA TRP A 563 6.90 4.89 10.28
C TRP A 563 8.22 5.18 10.97
N ALA A 564 8.16 5.81 12.13
CA ALA A 564 9.27 6.00 13.05
C ALA A 564 8.89 5.51 14.44
N GLN A 565 9.90 5.16 15.22
CA GLN A 565 9.81 4.90 16.66
C GLN A 565 10.75 5.84 17.39
N PHE A 566 10.32 6.43 18.49
CA PHE A 566 11.23 7.19 19.32
C PHE A 566 12.27 6.29 19.98
N SER A 567 13.54 6.68 19.84
CA SER A 567 14.69 6.04 20.49
C SER A 567 15.64 7.12 20.95
N SER A 568 15.93 7.18 22.24
CA SER A 568 16.75 8.23 22.86
C SER A 568 16.24 9.65 22.56
N GLY A 569 14.91 9.80 22.46
CA GLY A 569 14.22 11.06 22.20
C GLY A 569 14.34 11.58 20.77
N VAL A 570 14.66 10.72 19.82
CA VAL A 570 14.65 11.06 18.38
C VAL A 570 13.89 10.01 17.58
N PRO A 571 13.18 10.40 16.50
CA PRO A 571 12.58 9.44 15.59
C PRO A 571 13.65 8.58 14.91
N ALA A 572 13.53 7.27 15.04
CA ALA A 572 14.41 6.27 14.45
C ALA A 572 13.62 5.32 13.54
N PRO A 573 14.26 4.62 12.60
CA PRO A 573 13.61 3.60 11.79
C PRO A 573 12.95 2.54 12.66
N VAL A 574 11.75 2.11 12.28
CA VAL A 574 11.12 0.92 12.87
C VAL A 574 11.67 -0.30 12.15
N PHE A 575 12.42 -1.13 12.87
CA PHE A 575 12.82 -2.43 12.36
C PHE A 575 11.64 -3.37 12.50
N SER A 576 11.11 -3.89 11.40
CA SER A 576 10.23 -5.06 11.47
C SER A 576 11.11 -6.26 11.80
N ASP A 577 10.77 -7.01 12.84
CA ASP A 577 11.47 -8.24 13.25
C ASP A 577 11.51 -9.35 12.17
N GLY A 578 11.09 -9.06 10.93
CA GLY A 578 11.15 -9.93 9.76
C GLY A 578 12.47 -9.91 8.99
N LEU A 579 13.41 -9.02 9.33
CA LEU A 579 14.80 -9.06 8.82
C LEU A 579 15.70 -9.39 10.00
N GLY A 580 15.84 -10.69 10.27
CA GLY A 580 16.76 -11.22 11.26
C GLY A 580 18.15 -10.62 11.09
N ASP A 581 18.73 -10.23 12.22
CA ASP A 581 20.10 -9.86 12.49
C ASP A 581 21.10 -10.00 11.32
N ALA A 582 21.30 -8.95 10.59
CA ALA A 582 22.59 -8.64 10.01
C ALA A 582 23.08 -7.36 10.71
N ALA A 583 23.61 -7.53 11.91
CA ALA A 583 24.44 -6.54 12.55
C ALA A 583 25.77 -6.41 11.78
N PRO A 584 26.42 -5.24 11.85
CA PRO A 584 27.49 -4.80 10.96
C PRO A 584 28.73 -5.69 10.96
#